data_09894479fea5899d30b2d07371899b97
#
_entry.id   09894479fea5899d30b2d07371899b97
#
_cell.length_a   1.000
_cell.length_b   1.000
_cell.length_c   1.000
_cell.angle_alpha   90.00
_cell.angle_beta   90.00
_cell.angle_gamma   90.00
#
_symmetry.space_group_name_H-M   'P 1'
#
loop_
_entity.id
_entity.type
_entity.pdbx_description
1 polymer ?
#
loop_
_entity_poly.entity_id
_entity_poly.type
_entity_poly.pdbx_seq_one_letter_code
_entity_poly.pdbx_strand_id
1 'polypeptide(L)'
;MKHILLFICFIGILVAACNGQRLTADNLLTAAASSKSKFDGYLLKNGYGITKKDQFGDTVLSTYEFKPSHSKKDKETPPHPDSTTHFFYKSDIKGGSFITYQTSSLADFTKLIDQFKEDGFRSHNGIDSSIKAPLILQLDDMMAIAYFKNEDIFKMYCIQVQKQQSVDSKKLRYADDLLAFSSQEYLEFYFGKQNVKEDTYYFPDKELAKCAVLFYNTERQVVFIWQDQENSCTIRHLFFGGQQSLESLKDNDAFIAENKWRLKSGIRAGMTLAELRRLNETDFEFNGGRSVNPGVVLAASTGKINFVKEKVTLGCMNCSDNKFMTTIKISADEALTDERILFVLSVQLNP
;
A
#
# COMPACT_ATOMS: atom_id res chain seq x y z
N MET A 1 -51.69 -40.01 -12.33
CA MET A 1 -51.18 -38.67 -12.04
C MET A 1 -50.06 -38.60 -10.96
N LYS A 2 -50.02 -39.53 -9.98
CA LYS A 2 -48.94 -39.50 -8.94
C LYS A 2 -47.53 -39.84 -9.45
N HIS A 3 -47.37 -40.59 -10.53
CA HIS A 3 -46.08 -41.00 -11.08
C HIS A 3 -45.43 -39.92 -11.98
N ILE A 4 -46.19 -38.99 -12.54
CA ILE A 4 -45.67 -37.90 -13.38
C ILE A 4 -45.05 -36.80 -12.50
N LEU A 5 -45.61 -36.55 -11.31
CA LEU A 5 -45.07 -35.54 -10.40
C LEU A 5 -43.69 -35.93 -9.82
N LEU A 6 -43.48 -37.26 -9.61
CA LEU A 6 -42.19 -37.78 -9.09
C LEU A 6 -41.08 -37.66 -10.12
N PHE A 7 -41.40 -37.78 -11.43
CA PHE A 7 -40.42 -37.68 -12.52
C PHE A 7 -39.96 -36.24 -12.76
N ILE A 8 -40.86 -35.28 -12.56
CA ILE A 8 -40.53 -33.85 -12.71
C ILE A 8 -39.64 -33.35 -11.54
N CYS A 9 -39.84 -33.85 -10.32
CA CYS A 9 -38.96 -33.58 -9.18
C CYS A 9 -37.54 -34.18 -9.37
N PHE A 10 -37.44 -35.37 -10.01
CA PHE A 10 -36.14 -36.01 -10.26
C PHE A 10 -35.32 -35.33 -11.36
N ILE A 11 -35.99 -34.75 -12.39
CA ILE A 11 -35.30 -33.96 -13.44
C ILE A 11 -34.83 -32.61 -12.87
N GLY A 12 -35.60 -31.98 -11.94
CA GLY A 12 -35.19 -30.74 -11.26
C GLY A 12 -33.95 -30.89 -10.38
N ILE A 13 -33.73 -32.09 -9.79
CA ILE A 13 -32.56 -32.36 -8.94
C ILE A 13 -31.31 -32.68 -9.79
N LEU A 14 -31.47 -33.24 -10.99
CA LEU A 14 -30.34 -33.58 -11.87
C LEU A 14 -29.74 -32.38 -12.60
N VAL A 15 -30.48 -31.29 -12.75
CA VAL A 15 -29.95 -30.04 -13.36
C VAL A 15 -29.17 -29.19 -12.34
N ALA A 16 -29.35 -29.40 -11.05
CA ALA A 16 -28.62 -28.70 -9.99
C ALA A 16 -27.18 -29.24 -9.77
N ALA A 17 -26.82 -30.38 -10.35
CA ALA A 17 -25.54 -31.06 -10.10
C ALA A 17 -24.40 -30.66 -11.05
N CYS A 18 -24.64 -29.81 -12.05
CA CYS A 18 -23.61 -29.40 -13.03
C CYS A 18 -23.16 -27.93 -12.91
N ASN A 19 -23.62 -27.19 -11.89
CA ASN A 19 -23.05 -25.90 -11.61
C ASN A 19 -21.79 -26.12 -10.78
N GLY A 20 -20.62 -26.10 -11.41
CA GLY A 20 -19.36 -25.94 -10.71
C GLY A 20 -19.54 -24.80 -9.69
N GLN A 21 -19.08 -25.01 -8.48
CA GLN A 21 -19.28 -24.09 -7.36
C GLN A 21 -18.79 -22.70 -7.80
N ARG A 22 -19.75 -21.79 -8.07
CA ARG A 22 -19.40 -20.46 -8.58
C ARG A 22 -18.62 -19.74 -7.50
N LEU A 23 -17.41 -19.32 -7.84
CA LEU A 23 -16.55 -18.55 -6.97
C LEU A 23 -17.25 -17.24 -6.57
N THR A 24 -17.16 -16.89 -5.30
CA THR A 24 -17.70 -15.63 -4.75
C THR A 24 -16.59 -14.73 -4.24
N ALA A 25 -16.88 -13.45 -4.03
CA ALA A 25 -15.96 -12.51 -3.40
C ALA A 25 -15.51 -13.00 -2.01
N ASP A 26 -16.43 -13.51 -1.19
CA ASP A 26 -16.12 -14.09 0.13
C ASP A 26 -15.14 -15.28 0.04
N ASN A 27 -15.26 -16.11 -0.98
CA ASN A 27 -14.29 -17.18 -1.22
C ASN A 27 -12.89 -16.65 -1.50
N LEU A 28 -12.77 -15.56 -2.27
CA LEU A 28 -11.48 -14.91 -2.54
C LEU A 28 -10.91 -14.26 -1.28
N LEU A 29 -11.73 -13.58 -0.49
CA LEU A 29 -11.32 -12.97 0.78
C LEU A 29 -10.83 -14.02 1.76
N THR A 30 -11.61 -15.10 1.94
CA THR A 30 -11.24 -16.23 2.80
C THR A 30 -9.93 -16.88 2.32
N ALA A 31 -9.78 -17.07 1.02
CA ALA A 31 -8.58 -17.63 0.42
C ALA A 31 -7.34 -16.73 0.65
N ALA A 32 -7.47 -15.41 0.49
CA ALA A 32 -6.39 -14.46 0.75
C ALA A 32 -5.97 -14.44 2.22
N ALA A 33 -6.94 -14.57 3.14
CA ALA A 33 -6.70 -14.61 4.58
C ALA A 33 -6.15 -15.95 5.08
N SER A 34 -6.23 -17.01 4.27
CA SER A 34 -5.86 -18.37 4.67
C SER A 34 -4.36 -18.63 4.61
N SER A 35 -3.87 -19.50 5.52
CA SER A 35 -2.52 -20.04 5.38
C SER A 35 -2.39 -20.83 4.07
N LYS A 36 -1.15 -20.96 3.57
CA LYS A 36 -0.89 -21.70 2.33
C LYS A 36 -1.50 -23.11 2.34
N SER A 37 -1.35 -23.85 3.43
CA SER A 37 -1.89 -25.23 3.54
C SER A 37 -3.43 -25.27 3.45
N LYS A 38 -4.13 -24.33 4.08
CA LYS A 38 -5.60 -24.22 3.97
C LYS A 38 -6.03 -23.83 2.57
N PHE A 39 -5.30 -22.89 1.94
CA PHE A 39 -5.55 -22.47 0.57
C PHE A 39 -5.35 -23.65 -0.41
N ASP A 40 -4.23 -24.38 -0.31
CA ASP A 40 -3.95 -25.55 -1.15
C ASP A 40 -5.08 -26.60 -1.01
N GLY A 41 -5.49 -26.92 0.22
CA GLY A 41 -6.57 -27.85 0.48
C GLY A 41 -7.93 -27.40 -0.09
N TYR A 42 -8.24 -26.10 0.01
CA TYR A 42 -9.46 -25.54 -0.57
C TYR A 42 -9.45 -25.67 -2.10
N LEU A 43 -8.37 -25.31 -2.77
CA LEU A 43 -8.28 -25.36 -4.24
C LEU A 43 -8.33 -26.80 -4.76
N LEU A 44 -7.60 -27.73 -4.14
CA LEU A 44 -7.62 -29.14 -4.51
C LEU A 44 -9.03 -29.73 -4.38
N LYS A 45 -9.75 -29.41 -3.31
CA LYS A 45 -11.13 -29.83 -3.09
C LYS A 45 -12.09 -29.29 -4.16
N ASN A 46 -11.77 -28.12 -4.73
CA ASN A 46 -12.58 -27.47 -5.77
C ASN A 46 -12.08 -27.76 -7.21
N GLY A 47 -11.25 -28.79 -7.40
CA GLY A 47 -10.83 -29.25 -8.71
C GLY A 47 -9.63 -28.52 -9.32
N TYR A 48 -8.92 -27.69 -8.54
CA TYR A 48 -7.70 -27.04 -9.00
C TYR A 48 -6.48 -27.90 -8.69
N GLY A 49 -5.55 -28.02 -9.65
CA GLY A 49 -4.25 -28.67 -9.44
C GLY A 49 -3.11 -27.66 -9.46
N ILE A 50 -2.08 -27.92 -8.66
CA ILE A 50 -0.84 -27.12 -8.73
C ILE A 50 -0.12 -27.47 -10.04
N THR A 51 0.16 -26.46 -10.87
CA THR A 51 0.85 -26.62 -12.14
C THR A 51 2.28 -26.09 -12.11
N LYS A 52 2.55 -25.08 -11.29
CA LYS A 52 3.87 -24.44 -11.23
C LYS A 52 4.17 -23.88 -9.84
N LYS A 53 5.44 -23.89 -9.45
CA LYS A 53 5.98 -23.16 -8.31
C LYS A 53 7.25 -22.45 -8.74
N ASP A 54 7.29 -21.15 -8.61
CA ASP A 54 8.45 -20.32 -8.88
C ASP A 54 8.89 -19.65 -7.57
N GLN A 55 10.20 -19.48 -7.40
CA GLN A 55 10.77 -18.77 -6.26
C GLN A 55 11.62 -17.61 -6.76
N PHE A 56 11.33 -16.42 -6.27
CA PHE A 56 12.03 -15.18 -6.59
C PHE A 56 12.49 -14.52 -5.27
N GLY A 57 13.71 -14.82 -4.83
CA GLY A 57 14.20 -14.39 -3.52
C GLY A 57 13.30 -14.93 -2.40
N ASP A 58 12.73 -14.04 -1.57
CA ASP A 58 11.81 -14.39 -0.48
C ASP A 58 10.36 -14.61 -0.93
N THR A 59 10.07 -14.50 -2.24
CA THR A 59 8.73 -14.65 -2.79
C THR A 59 8.56 -16.02 -3.42
N VAL A 60 7.52 -16.75 -3.00
CA VAL A 60 7.11 -18.01 -3.62
C VAL A 60 5.79 -17.79 -4.36
N LEU A 61 5.80 -17.99 -5.67
CA LEU A 61 4.62 -17.93 -6.53
C LEU A 61 4.16 -19.35 -6.86
N SER A 62 2.93 -19.70 -6.47
CA SER A 62 2.30 -20.99 -6.80
C SER A 62 1.15 -20.77 -7.75
N THR A 63 1.14 -21.50 -8.86
CA THR A 63 0.10 -21.45 -9.90
C THR A 63 -0.79 -22.69 -9.79
N TYR A 64 -2.10 -22.48 -9.86
CA TYR A 64 -3.12 -23.52 -9.80
C TYR A 64 -4.06 -23.38 -10.99
N GLU A 65 -4.35 -24.46 -11.66
CA GLU A 65 -5.22 -24.52 -12.82
C GLU A 65 -6.44 -25.39 -12.52
N PHE A 66 -7.61 -24.94 -12.93
CA PHE A 66 -8.82 -25.74 -12.85
C PHE A 66 -8.76 -26.88 -13.86
N LYS A 67 -8.89 -28.11 -13.39
CA LYS A 67 -8.96 -29.32 -14.19
C LYS A 67 -10.34 -29.94 -14.02
N PRO A 68 -11.29 -29.65 -14.92
CA PRO A 68 -12.59 -30.30 -14.85
C PRO A 68 -12.40 -31.82 -14.88
N SER A 69 -13.08 -32.54 -13.99
CA SER A 69 -13.05 -34.00 -13.98
C SER A 69 -13.74 -34.50 -15.26
N HIS A 70 -12.95 -34.88 -16.25
CA HIS A 70 -13.49 -35.57 -17.43
C HIS A 70 -14.10 -36.90 -16.99
N SER A 71 -15.40 -37.07 -17.20
CA SER A 71 -16.00 -38.40 -17.13
C SER A 71 -15.34 -39.21 -18.24
N LYS A 72 -14.96 -40.46 -17.95
CA LYS A 72 -14.20 -41.35 -18.85
C LYS A 72 -14.87 -41.66 -20.20
N LYS A 73 -15.97 -40.99 -20.53
CA LYS A 73 -16.74 -41.23 -21.78
C LYS A 73 -16.50 -40.22 -22.93
N ASP A 74 -15.85 -39.10 -22.70
CA ASP A 74 -15.71 -38.03 -23.70
C ASP A 74 -14.29 -37.97 -24.27
N LYS A 75 -13.83 -39.04 -24.94
CA LYS A 75 -12.49 -39.11 -25.57
C LYS A 75 -12.39 -38.47 -26.96
N GLU A 76 -13.46 -37.93 -27.54
CA GLU A 76 -13.45 -37.53 -28.95
C GLU A 76 -13.93 -36.11 -29.28
N THR A 77 -14.24 -35.29 -28.29
CA THR A 77 -14.59 -33.88 -28.58
C THR A 77 -13.40 -33.00 -28.27
N PRO A 78 -12.87 -32.21 -29.24
CA PRO A 78 -11.88 -31.19 -28.92
C PRO A 78 -12.47 -30.21 -27.87
N PRO A 79 -11.69 -29.67 -26.96
CA PRO A 79 -12.20 -28.76 -25.94
C PRO A 79 -12.94 -27.62 -26.65
N HIS A 80 -14.21 -27.44 -26.29
CA HIS A 80 -15.02 -26.35 -26.81
C HIS A 80 -14.31 -25.03 -26.46
N PRO A 81 -14.22 -24.05 -27.34
CA PRO A 81 -13.56 -22.76 -27.07
C PRO A 81 -14.18 -21.97 -25.94
N ASP A 82 -15.34 -22.42 -25.40
CA ASP A 82 -16.03 -21.84 -24.25
C ASP A 82 -15.60 -22.41 -22.88
N SER A 83 -14.58 -23.26 -22.79
CA SER A 83 -14.05 -23.70 -21.50
C SER A 83 -13.29 -22.52 -20.87
N THR A 84 -13.98 -21.77 -20.01
CA THR A 84 -13.39 -20.70 -19.20
C THR A 84 -12.21 -21.25 -18.41
N THR A 85 -11.03 -20.80 -18.75
CA THR A 85 -9.80 -21.19 -18.04
C THR A 85 -9.69 -20.35 -16.79
N HIS A 86 -9.65 -21.00 -15.63
CA HIS A 86 -9.50 -20.33 -14.35
C HIS A 86 -8.14 -20.65 -13.76
N PHE A 87 -7.43 -19.62 -13.30
CA PHE A 87 -6.15 -19.78 -12.62
C PHE A 87 -6.19 -19.09 -11.27
N PHE A 88 -5.50 -19.67 -10.31
CA PHE A 88 -5.13 -18.99 -9.07
C PHE A 88 -3.61 -18.89 -8.98
N TYR A 89 -3.18 -17.76 -8.46
CA TYR A 89 -1.78 -17.51 -8.11
C TYR A 89 -1.74 -17.10 -6.65
N LYS A 90 -0.94 -17.78 -5.84
CA LYS A 90 -0.66 -17.32 -4.48
C LYS A 90 0.79 -16.89 -4.39
N SER A 91 0.99 -15.66 -3.93
CA SER A 91 2.31 -15.13 -3.64
C SER A 91 2.45 -14.90 -2.14
N ASP A 92 3.45 -15.52 -1.54
CA ASP A 92 3.86 -15.29 -0.17
C ASP A 92 5.09 -14.39 -0.20
N ILE A 93 4.98 -13.19 0.34
CA ILE A 93 6.07 -12.22 0.49
C ILE A 93 6.29 -11.94 1.97
N LYS A 94 7.49 -11.49 2.32
CA LYS A 94 7.81 -11.07 3.69
C LYS A 94 6.89 -9.88 4.06
N GLY A 95 5.92 -10.13 4.93
CA GLY A 95 4.96 -9.13 5.38
C GLY A 95 3.54 -9.27 4.84
N GLY A 96 3.26 -10.25 4.00
CA GLY A 96 1.90 -10.49 3.53
C GLY A 96 1.78 -11.59 2.51
N SER A 97 0.56 -11.95 2.18
CA SER A 97 0.28 -12.81 1.04
C SER A 97 -0.83 -12.19 0.21
N PHE A 98 -0.77 -12.39 -1.09
CA PHE A 98 -1.88 -12.06 -1.97
C PHE A 98 -2.22 -13.25 -2.85
N ILE A 99 -3.47 -13.32 -3.27
CA ILE A 99 -3.93 -14.25 -4.28
C ILE A 99 -4.35 -13.47 -5.52
N THR A 100 -4.19 -14.05 -6.68
CA THR A 100 -4.74 -13.52 -7.93
C THR A 100 -5.61 -14.60 -8.55
N TYR A 101 -6.89 -14.30 -8.72
CA TYR A 101 -7.80 -15.09 -9.54
C TYR A 101 -7.79 -14.53 -10.96
N GLN A 102 -7.72 -15.42 -11.95
CA GLN A 102 -7.69 -15.06 -13.36
C GLN A 102 -8.73 -15.88 -14.11
N THR A 103 -9.51 -15.22 -14.96
CA THR A 103 -10.55 -15.86 -15.78
C THR A 103 -10.63 -15.22 -17.16
N SER A 104 -11.02 -16.02 -18.17
CA SER A 104 -11.38 -15.51 -19.50
C SER A 104 -12.83 -15.02 -19.58
N SER A 105 -13.65 -15.28 -18.54
CA SER A 105 -15.06 -14.89 -18.47
C SER A 105 -15.23 -13.46 -17.95
N LEU A 106 -15.62 -12.53 -18.82
CA LEU A 106 -16.01 -11.18 -18.39
C LEU A 106 -17.19 -11.19 -17.43
N ALA A 107 -18.15 -12.11 -17.62
CA ALA A 107 -19.34 -12.21 -16.76
C ALA A 107 -18.97 -12.58 -15.33
N ASP A 108 -18.08 -13.57 -15.12
CA ASP A 108 -17.62 -13.96 -13.78
C ASP A 108 -16.81 -12.84 -13.14
N PHE A 109 -15.94 -12.18 -13.91
CA PHE A 109 -15.17 -11.03 -13.43
C PHE A 109 -16.07 -9.88 -12.97
N THR A 110 -17.05 -9.47 -13.78
CA THR A 110 -17.98 -8.38 -13.43
C THR A 110 -18.80 -8.74 -12.21
N LYS A 111 -19.30 -9.98 -12.14
CA LYS A 111 -20.07 -10.45 -10.99
C LYS A 111 -19.26 -10.40 -9.69
N LEU A 112 -17.98 -10.78 -9.73
CA LEU A 112 -17.12 -10.72 -8.53
C LEU A 112 -16.89 -9.27 -8.08
N ILE A 113 -16.69 -8.33 -9.02
CA ILE A 113 -16.58 -6.90 -8.69
C ILE A 113 -17.86 -6.39 -8.03
N ASP A 114 -19.03 -6.75 -8.55
CA ASP A 114 -20.31 -6.34 -7.98
C ASP A 114 -20.48 -6.92 -6.57
N GLN A 115 -20.12 -8.18 -6.34
CA GLN A 115 -20.13 -8.78 -5.01
C GLN A 115 -19.21 -8.04 -4.02
N PHE A 116 -17.97 -7.69 -4.41
CA PHE A 116 -17.10 -6.88 -3.55
C PHE A 116 -17.75 -5.56 -3.15
N LYS A 117 -18.45 -4.87 -4.08
CA LYS A 117 -19.16 -3.63 -3.77
C LYS A 117 -20.36 -3.86 -2.85
N GLU A 118 -21.12 -4.94 -3.06
CA GLU A 118 -22.23 -5.35 -2.19
C GLU A 118 -21.74 -5.67 -0.77
N ASP A 119 -20.55 -6.27 -0.63
CA ASP A 119 -19.88 -6.55 0.64
C ASP A 119 -19.30 -5.28 1.32
N GLY A 120 -19.46 -4.09 0.71
CA GLY A 120 -19.09 -2.81 1.28
C GLY A 120 -17.71 -2.29 0.87
N PHE A 121 -17.00 -2.97 -0.05
CA PHE A 121 -15.76 -2.46 -0.60
C PHE A 121 -16.00 -1.16 -1.39
N ARG A 122 -15.17 -0.16 -1.14
CA ARG A 122 -15.27 1.16 -1.75
C ARG A 122 -14.14 1.36 -2.75
N SER A 123 -14.47 2.00 -3.88
CA SER A 123 -13.48 2.55 -4.81
C SER A 123 -13.48 4.06 -4.68
N HIS A 124 -12.31 4.65 -4.58
CA HIS A 124 -12.15 6.10 -4.63
C HIS A 124 -12.19 6.62 -6.07
N ASN A 125 -11.98 5.75 -7.05
CA ASN A 125 -12.13 6.08 -8.46
C ASN A 125 -13.60 5.99 -8.85
N GLY A 126 -14.15 7.07 -9.39
CA GLY A 126 -15.39 7.01 -10.15
C GLY A 126 -15.23 5.99 -11.29
N ILE A 127 -16.24 5.14 -11.46
CA ILE A 127 -16.28 4.16 -12.55
C ILE A 127 -16.32 4.94 -13.87
N ASP A 128 -15.16 5.25 -14.43
CA ASP A 128 -15.07 5.60 -15.83
C ASP A 128 -14.95 4.29 -16.63
N SER A 129 -15.94 4.05 -17.48
CA SER A 129 -16.07 2.82 -18.27
C SER A 129 -14.95 2.60 -19.31
N SER A 130 -14.03 3.51 -19.43
CA SER A 130 -12.79 3.37 -20.24
C SER A 130 -11.64 2.81 -19.40
N ILE A 131 -11.78 1.58 -18.87
CA ILE A 131 -10.82 0.92 -17.97
C ILE A 131 -9.43 0.83 -18.64
N LYS A 132 -8.63 1.88 -18.47
CA LYS A 132 -7.19 1.85 -18.74
C LYS A 132 -6.35 1.65 -17.46
N ALA A 133 -6.93 1.93 -16.30
CA ALA A 133 -6.28 1.77 -14.99
C ALA A 133 -6.92 0.62 -14.20
N PRO A 134 -6.18 -0.05 -13.29
CA PRO A 134 -6.75 -1.02 -12.38
C PRO A 134 -7.83 -0.40 -11.49
N LEU A 135 -8.95 -1.12 -11.30
CA LEU A 135 -9.95 -0.77 -10.29
C LEU A 135 -9.47 -1.27 -8.93
N ILE A 136 -9.28 -0.37 -7.98
CA ILE A 136 -8.89 -0.72 -6.61
C ILE A 136 -10.11 -0.57 -5.69
N LEU A 137 -10.44 -1.65 -5.00
CA LEU A 137 -11.53 -1.76 -4.05
C LEU A 137 -10.93 -2.02 -2.66
N GLN A 138 -11.36 -1.28 -1.64
CA GLN A 138 -10.80 -1.36 -0.30
C GLN A 138 -11.89 -1.48 0.76
N LEU A 139 -11.64 -2.32 1.76
CA LEU A 139 -12.45 -2.46 2.96
C LEU A 139 -11.55 -2.91 4.11
N ASP A 140 -11.47 -2.12 5.20
CA ASP A 140 -10.69 -2.43 6.40
C ASP A 140 -9.20 -2.74 6.08
N ASP A 141 -8.76 -3.96 6.39
CA ASP A 141 -7.41 -4.47 6.11
C ASP A 141 -7.32 -5.28 4.80
N MET A 142 -8.35 -5.21 3.95
CA MET A 142 -8.43 -5.95 2.69
C MET A 142 -8.39 -5.01 1.48
N MET A 143 -7.70 -5.44 0.44
CA MET A 143 -7.65 -4.73 -0.84
C MET A 143 -7.91 -5.74 -1.98
N ALA A 144 -8.79 -5.37 -2.92
CA ALA A 144 -9.00 -6.10 -4.15
C ALA A 144 -8.65 -5.20 -5.34
N ILE A 145 -7.80 -5.69 -6.24
CA ILE A 145 -7.34 -4.98 -7.44
C ILE A 145 -7.85 -5.75 -8.65
N ALA A 146 -8.76 -5.13 -9.41
CA ALA A 146 -9.33 -5.71 -10.61
C ALA A 146 -8.69 -5.08 -11.85
N TYR A 147 -8.14 -5.90 -12.73
CA TYR A 147 -7.47 -5.47 -13.96
C TYR A 147 -7.57 -6.54 -15.04
N PHE A 148 -7.10 -6.22 -16.26
CA PHE A 148 -7.02 -7.21 -17.33
C PHE A 148 -5.61 -7.24 -17.94
N LYS A 149 -5.26 -8.40 -18.50
CA LYS A 149 -4.05 -8.62 -19.28
C LYS A 149 -4.45 -9.05 -20.69
N ASN A 150 -3.71 -8.61 -21.67
CA ASN A 150 -3.79 -9.18 -23.01
C ASN A 150 -2.72 -10.27 -23.11
N GLU A 151 -3.14 -11.52 -23.28
CA GLU A 151 -2.25 -12.66 -23.50
C GLU A 151 -2.50 -13.16 -24.93
N ASP A 152 -1.60 -12.83 -25.85
CA ASP A 152 -1.69 -13.13 -27.28
C ASP A 152 -3.04 -12.70 -27.90
N ILE A 153 -3.93 -13.68 -28.17
CA ILE A 153 -5.26 -13.47 -28.76
C ILE A 153 -6.39 -13.41 -27.72
N PHE A 154 -6.08 -13.64 -26.42
CA PHE A 154 -7.09 -13.70 -25.38
C PHE A 154 -6.94 -12.55 -24.39
N LYS A 155 -8.07 -12.04 -23.90
CA LYS A 155 -8.14 -11.10 -22.80
C LYS A 155 -8.41 -11.87 -21.52
N MET A 156 -7.51 -11.75 -20.53
CA MET A 156 -7.66 -12.36 -19.23
C MET A 156 -8.00 -11.29 -18.19
N TYR A 157 -9.03 -11.58 -17.41
CA TYR A 157 -9.51 -10.71 -16.34
C TYR A 157 -8.95 -11.21 -15.02
N CYS A 158 -8.35 -10.31 -14.25
CA CYS A 158 -7.63 -10.63 -13.02
C CYS A 158 -8.25 -9.89 -11.83
N ILE A 159 -8.43 -10.59 -10.72
CA ILE A 159 -8.74 -10.00 -9.42
C ILE A 159 -7.65 -10.44 -8.45
N GLN A 160 -6.84 -9.50 -8.01
CA GLN A 160 -5.83 -9.70 -6.96
C GLN A 160 -6.43 -9.30 -5.63
N VAL A 161 -6.43 -10.19 -4.65
CA VAL A 161 -6.90 -9.92 -3.29
C VAL A 161 -5.72 -10.02 -2.34
N GLN A 162 -5.53 -8.97 -1.56
CA GLN A 162 -4.46 -8.85 -0.59
C GLN A 162 -5.04 -8.54 0.78
N LYS A 163 -4.62 -9.30 1.79
CA LYS A 163 -4.83 -8.95 3.18
C LYS A 163 -3.59 -8.22 3.70
N GLN A 164 -3.80 -7.05 4.31
CA GLN A 164 -2.75 -6.31 4.99
C GLN A 164 -2.26 -7.10 6.21
N GLN A 165 -0.97 -6.97 6.51
CA GLN A 165 -0.42 -7.61 7.68
C GLN A 165 -0.97 -6.92 8.94
N SER A 166 -1.53 -7.70 9.87
CA SER A 166 -1.98 -7.17 11.15
C SER A 166 -0.81 -6.53 11.92
N VAL A 167 -0.96 -5.25 12.24
CA VAL A 167 0.04 -4.51 13.02
C VAL A 167 -0.23 -4.66 14.50
N ASP A 168 0.74 -5.19 15.24
CA ASP A 168 0.67 -5.27 16.70
C ASP A 168 0.89 -3.86 17.30
N SER A 169 -0.09 -3.33 18.02
CA SER A 169 -0.02 -2.00 18.64
C SER A 169 1.18 -1.83 19.58
N LYS A 170 1.64 -2.91 20.21
CA LYS A 170 2.82 -2.91 21.09
C LYS A 170 4.13 -2.73 20.33
N LYS A 171 4.14 -2.98 19.02
CA LYS A 171 5.30 -2.85 18.14
C LYS A 171 5.37 -1.50 17.44
N LEU A 172 4.31 -0.69 17.49
CA LEU A 172 4.29 0.67 16.94
C LEU A 172 5.04 1.64 17.87
N ARG A 173 6.35 1.72 17.71
CA ARG A 173 7.23 2.57 18.54
C ARG A 173 7.95 3.64 17.73
N TYR A 174 8.16 3.40 16.45
CA TYR A 174 8.94 4.23 15.55
C TYR A 174 8.10 4.65 14.35
N ALA A 175 8.42 5.76 13.72
CA ALA A 175 7.77 6.18 12.48
C ALA A 175 7.99 5.15 11.35
N ASP A 176 9.11 4.41 11.35
CA ASP A 176 9.36 3.29 10.44
C ASP A 176 8.27 2.20 10.50
N ASP A 177 7.69 2.00 11.67
CA ASP A 177 6.67 0.96 11.84
C ASP A 177 5.35 1.35 11.15
N LEU A 178 5.16 2.65 10.88
CA LEU A 178 4.01 3.17 10.14
C LEU A 178 4.06 2.85 8.65
N LEU A 179 5.21 2.44 8.10
CA LEU A 179 5.32 1.95 6.71
C LEU A 179 4.52 0.65 6.46
N ALA A 180 4.04 0.00 7.52
CA ALA A 180 3.15 -1.16 7.38
C ALA A 180 1.75 -0.80 6.89
N PHE A 181 1.34 0.47 6.97
CA PHE A 181 0.00 0.91 6.57
C PHE A 181 0.01 1.35 5.11
N SER A 182 -0.40 0.48 4.22
CA SER A 182 -0.30 0.70 2.77
C SER A 182 -1.46 1.48 2.16
N SER A 183 -2.49 1.85 2.93
CA SER A 183 -3.65 2.62 2.46
C SER A 183 -4.28 3.46 3.56
N GLN A 184 -5.00 4.50 3.16
CA GLN A 184 -5.79 5.33 4.08
C GLN A 184 -6.88 4.52 4.75
N GLU A 185 -7.57 3.63 4.03
CA GLU A 185 -8.60 2.75 4.59
C GLU A 185 -8.04 1.91 5.74
N TYR A 186 -6.82 1.39 5.58
CA TYR A 186 -6.17 0.61 6.63
C TYR A 186 -5.74 1.48 7.83
N LEU A 187 -5.31 2.72 7.60
CA LEU A 187 -5.07 3.69 8.69
C LEU A 187 -6.35 3.96 9.47
N GLU A 188 -7.46 4.23 8.78
CA GLU A 188 -8.78 4.50 9.38
C GLU A 188 -9.29 3.29 10.16
N PHE A 189 -9.15 2.09 9.64
CA PHE A 189 -9.51 0.86 10.32
C PHE A 189 -8.73 0.65 11.62
N TYR A 190 -7.41 0.86 11.56
CA TYR A 190 -6.53 0.58 12.71
C TYR A 190 -6.57 1.66 13.78
N PHE A 191 -6.50 2.92 13.39
CA PHE A 191 -6.43 4.06 14.32
C PHE A 191 -7.79 4.69 14.63
N GLY A 192 -8.83 4.34 13.87
CA GLY A 192 -10.14 4.97 13.90
C GLY A 192 -10.22 6.16 12.95
N LYS A 193 -11.32 6.25 12.21
CA LYS A 193 -11.56 7.28 11.19
C LYS A 193 -11.42 8.72 11.71
N GLN A 194 -11.78 8.96 12.97
CA GLN A 194 -11.67 10.26 13.62
C GLN A 194 -10.22 10.75 13.81
N ASN A 195 -9.24 9.84 13.74
CA ASN A 195 -7.82 10.15 13.89
C ASN A 195 -7.08 10.31 12.56
N VAL A 196 -7.78 10.13 11.43
CA VAL A 196 -7.22 10.23 10.08
C VAL A 196 -8.00 11.31 9.32
N LYS A 197 -7.33 12.38 8.92
CA LYS A 197 -7.90 13.48 8.15
C LYS A 197 -7.37 13.44 6.72
N GLU A 198 -8.23 13.52 5.73
CA GLU A 198 -7.82 13.83 4.36
C GLU A 198 -7.37 15.28 4.27
N ASP A 199 -6.27 15.53 3.57
CA ASP A 199 -5.73 16.87 3.36
C ASP A 199 -4.95 16.93 2.04
N THR A 200 -4.39 18.10 1.73
CA THR A 200 -3.51 18.32 0.58
C THR A 200 -2.16 18.80 1.08
N TYR A 201 -1.10 18.08 0.69
CA TYR A 201 0.28 18.48 0.97
C TYR A 201 0.82 19.35 -0.18
N TYR A 202 1.46 20.44 0.18
CA TYR A 202 2.09 21.36 -0.76
C TYR A 202 3.60 21.19 -0.72
N PHE A 203 4.19 20.68 -1.81
CA PHE A 203 5.64 20.56 -1.93
C PHE A 203 6.28 21.89 -2.33
N PRO A 204 7.56 22.12 -1.96
CA PRO A 204 8.28 23.37 -2.31
C PRO A 204 8.37 23.65 -3.82
N ASP A 205 8.33 22.63 -4.67
CA ASP A 205 8.32 22.72 -6.13
C ASP A 205 6.93 23.01 -6.73
N LYS A 206 5.95 23.34 -5.86
CA LYS A 206 4.55 23.63 -6.19
C LYS A 206 3.71 22.41 -6.60
N GLU A 207 4.23 21.18 -6.45
CA GLU A 207 3.42 19.98 -6.56
C GLU A 207 2.40 19.93 -5.42
N LEU A 208 1.15 19.60 -5.75
CA LEU A 208 0.10 19.32 -4.78
C LEU A 208 -0.14 17.80 -4.75
N ALA A 209 -0.20 17.23 -3.55
CA ALA A 209 -0.51 15.83 -3.39
C ALA A 209 -1.59 15.63 -2.32
N LYS A 210 -2.59 14.77 -2.62
CA LYS A 210 -3.52 14.30 -1.59
C LYS A 210 -2.75 13.53 -0.53
N CYS A 211 -3.10 13.73 0.71
CA CYS A 211 -2.46 13.07 1.84
C CYS A 211 -3.48 12.64 2.89
N ALA A 212 -3.09 11.68 3.72
CA ALA A 212 -3.78 11.36 4.95
C ALA A 212 -2.94 11.86 6.12
N VAL A 213 -3.55 12.63 7.02
CA VAL A 213 -2.89 13.16 8.21
C VAL A 213 -3.38 12.36 9.42
N LEU A 214 -2.51 11.51 9.96
CA LEU A 214 -2.76 10.75 11.17
C LEU A 214 -2.52 11.64 12.38
N PHE A 215 -3.44 11.62 13.36
CA PHE A 215 -3.39 12.41 14.59
C PHE A 215 -3.21 13.92 14.35
N TYR A 216 -4.02 14.47 13.44
CA TYR A 216 -4.01 15.87 13.05
C TYR A 216 -4.02 16.83 14.24
N ASN A 217 -3.20 17.87 14.19
CA ASN A 217 -3.01 18.88 15.24
C ASN A 217 -2.58 18.32 16.60
N THR A 218 -1.84 17.23 16.62
CA THR A 218 -1.26 16.68 17.85
C THR A 218 0.25 16.52 17.73
N GLU A 219 0.93 16.35 18.85
CA GLU A 219 2.35 15.99 18.93
C GLU A 219 2.70 14.63 18.27
N ARG A 220 1.70 13.87 17.84
CA ARG A 220 1.84 12.59 17.13
C ARG A 220 1.46 12.68 15.66
N GLN A 221 1.30 13.87 15.14
CA GLN A 221 0.92 14.06 13.75
C GLN A 221 1.93 13.44 12.77
N VAL A 222 1.43 12.67 11.79
CA VAL A 222 2.19 12.14 10.66
C VAL A 222 1.38 12.31 9.39
N VAL A 223 2.03 12.77 8.32
CA VAL A 223 1.42 12.91 7.00
C VAL A 223 1.87 11.77 6.11
N PHE A 224 0.91 11.08 5.52
CA PHE A 224 1.09 10.01 4.55
C PHE A 224 0.84 10.57 3.15
N ILE A 225 1.87 10.62 2.32
CA ILE A 225 1.72 10.93 0.89
C ILE A 225 1.63 9.61 0.13
N TRP A 226 0.57 9.46 -0.65
CA TRP A 226 0.32 8.26 -1.41
C TRP A 226 0.95 8.31 -2.80
N GLN A 227 1.48 7.18 -3.27
CA GLN A 227 1.94 7.01 -4.65
C GLN A 227 0.74 6.96 -5.60
N ASP A 228 -0.28 6.21 -5.23
CA ASP A 228 -1.57 6.21 -5.90
C ASP A 228 -2.48 7.25 -5.23
N GLN A 229 -2.51 8.44 -5.80
CA GLN A 229 -3.28 9.59 -5.31
C GLN A 229 -4.79 9.40 -5.46
N GLU A 230 -5.22 8.60 -6.41
CA GLU A 230 -6.64 8.38 -6.69
C GLU A 230 -7.25 7.40 -5.70
N ASN A 231 -6.49 6.36 -5.32
CA ASN A 231 -6.95 5.32 -4.41
C ASN A 231 -6.42 5.49 -2.98
N SER A 232 -5.64 6.54 -2.71
CA SER A 232 -5.04 6.80 -1.40
C SER A 232 -4.32 5.58 -0.84
N CYS A 233 -3.45 4.97 -1.65
CA CYS A 233 -2.69 3.78 -1.28
C CYS A 233 -1.27 3.78 -1.81
N THR A 234 -0.45 2.85 -1.31
CA THR A 234 0.98 2.75 -1.58
C THR A 234 1.72 4.00 -1.13
N ILE A 235 2.46 3.91 -0.05
CA ILE A 235 3.16 5.05 0.53
C ILE A 235 4.25 5.54 -0.44
N ARG A 236 4.20 6.82 -0.81
CA ARG A 236 5.29 7.52 -1.48
C ARG A 236 6.26 8.10 -0.44
N HIS A 237 5.72 8.77 0.58
CA HIS A 237 6.49 9.38 1.67
C HIS A 237 5.68 9.44 2.96
N LEU A 238 6.37 9.37 4.10
CA LEU A 238 5.86 9.79 5.40
C LEU A 238 6.57 11.06 5.84
N PHE A 239 5.83 12.02 6.40
CA PHE A 239 6.40 13.22 6.99
C PHE A 239 5.96 13.37 8.45
N PHE A 240 6.87 13.80 9.31
CA PHE A 240 6.56 14.22 10.67
C PHE A 240 7.50 15.36 11.11
N GLY A 241 7.08 16.12 12.09
CA GLY A 241 7.74 17.37 12.52
C GLY A 241 7.04 18.59 11.95
N GLY A 242 7.76 19.66 11.70
CA GLY A 242 7.24 20.93 11.19
C GLY A 242 6.63 20.79 9.82
N GLN A 243 5.31 20.67 9.79
CA GLN A 243 4.54 20.46 8.58
C GLN A 243 3.62 21.64 8.34
N GLN A 244 3.55 22.04 7.08
CA GLN A 244 2.64 23.07 6.64
C GLN A 244 1.44 22.40 5.97
N SER A 245 0.25 22.51 6.56
CA SER A 245 -0.97 22.31 5.80
C SER A 245 -1.35 23.59 5.07
N LEU A 246 -2.06 23.51 3.96
CA LEU A 246 -2.56 24.69 3.24
C LEU A 246 -3.49 25.57 4.10
N GLU A 247 -4.14 24.98 5.11
CA GLU A 247 -5.04 25.68 6.04
C GLU A 247 -4.29 26.39 7.17
N SER A 248 -3.07 25.99 7.50
CA SER A 248 -2.35 26.43 8.71
C SER A 248 -1.10 27.31 8.46
N LEU A 249 -1.07 28.08 7.40
CA LEU A 249 0.03 29.03 7.14
C LEU A 249 0.28 30.05 8.28
N LYS A 250 -0.57 30.09 9.30
CA LYS A 250 -0.50 31.08 10.40
C LYS A 250 0.06 30.57 11.73
N ASP A 251 0.12 29.23 11.95
CA ASP A 251 0.46 28.66 13.28
C ASP A 251 1.62 27.67 13.24
N ASN A 252 2.57 27.84 12.34
CA ASN A 252 3.59 26.85 12.00
C ASN A 252 4.63 26.56 13.10
N ASP A 253 4.79 27.42 14.10
CA ASP A 253 5.93 27.35 15.03
C ASP A 253 5.69 26.41 16.22
N ALA A 254 4.43 26.12 16.57
CA ALA A 254 4.09 25.42 17.79
C ALA A 254 4.33 23.88 17.75
N PHE A 255 4.31 23.27 16.56
CA PHE A 255 4.32 21.79 16.46
C PHE A 255 5.70 21.18 16.26
N ILE A 256 6.69 21.96 15.92
CA ILE A 256 7.99 21.48 15.47
C ILE A 256 8.79 20.83 16.60
N ALA A 257 8.72 21.41 17.79
CA ALA A 257 9.51 20.97 18.95
C ALA A 257 8.91 19.76 19.69
N GLU A 258 7.66 19.40 19.44
CA GLU A 258 6.92 18.45 20.28
C GLU A 258 6.50 17.16 19.58
N ASN A 259 6.91 16.94 18.31
CA ASN A 259 6.55 15.71 17.63
C ASN A 259 7.22 14.51 18.31
N LYS A 260 6.40 13.56 18.79
CA LYS A 260 6.86 12.38 19.56
C LYS A 260 7.39 11.23 18.72
N TRP A 261 7.22 11.27 17.41
CA TRP A 261 7.76 10.24 16.53
C TRP A 261 9.28 10.36 16.42
N ARG A 262 9.90 9.20 16.34
CA ARG A 262 11.33 9.06 16.04
C ARG A 262 11.54 7.89 15.08
N LEU A 263 12.60 7.93 14.30
CA LEU A 263 13.04 6.81 13.47
C LEU A 263 13.81 5.78 14.30
N LYS A 264 13.95 4.56 13.77
CA LYS A 264 14.81 3.52 14.35
C LYS A 264 16.28 3.94 14.41
N SER A 265 16.72 4.80 13.50
CA SER A 265 18.03 5.46 13.51
C SER A 265 18.22 6.39 14.71
N GLY A 266 17.14 6.82 15.37
CA GLY A 266 17.14 7.77 16.47
C GLY A 266 16.78 9.22 16.08
N ILE A 267 16.63 9.52 14.77
CA ILE A 267 16.24 10.85 14.29
C ILE A 267 14.84 11.18 14.79
N ARG A 268 14.67 12.42 15.26
CA ARG A 268 13.38 12.99 15.69
C ARG A 268 13.32 14.48 15.35
N ALA A 269 12.13 15.03 15.18
CA ALA A 269 11.94 16.47 15.08
C ALA A 269 12.35 17.16 16.40
N GLY A 270 12.84 18.39 16.29
CA GLY A 270 13.37 19.15 17.42
C GLY A 270 14.78 18.73 17.90
N MET A 271 15.39 17.70 17.30
CA MET A 271 16.78 17.32 17.56
C MET A 271 17.72 18.44 17.12
N THR A 272 18.70 18.81 17.96
CA THR A 272 19.70 19.82 17.60
C THR A 272 20.65 19.33 16.51
N LEU A 273 21.28 20.25 15.76
CA LEU A 273 22.30 19.91 14.77
C LEU A 273 23.45 19.10 15.40
N ALA A 274 23.88 19.46 16.60
CA ALA A 274 24.95 18.75 17.32
C ALA A 274 24.56 17.30 17.64
N GLU A 275 23.31 17.07 18.07
CA GLU A 275 22.80 15.70 18.30
C GLU A 275 22.75 14.91 17.01
N LEU A 276 22.24 15.49 15.91
CA LEU A 276 22.17 14.86 14.60
C LEU A 276 23.57 14.52 14.05
N ARG A 277 24.52 15.47 14.19
CA ARG A 277 25.92 15.29 13.77
C ARG A 277 26.57 14.12 14.55
N ARG A 278 26.35 14.07 15.87
CA ARG A 278 26.83 12.97 16.70
C ARG A 278 26.21 11.63 16.32
N LEU A 279 24.89 11.63 15.99
CA LEU A 279 24.17 10.42 15.58
C LEU A 279 24.67 9.89 14.24
N ASN A 280 25.04 10.78 13.31
CA ASN A 280 25.61 10.43 12.00
C ASN A 280 27.07 9.94 12.08
N GLU A 281 27.78 10.24 13.18
CA GLU A 281 29.19 9.91 13.45
C GLU A 281 30.19 10.63 12.52
N THR A 282 29.79 11.09 11.35
CA THR A 282 30.61 11.85 10.40
C THR A 282 29.96 13.17 10.06
N ASP A 283 30.74 14.14 9.55
CA ASP A 283 30.19 15.39 9.04
C ASP A 283 29.26 15.16 7.86
N PHE A 284 28.33 16.07 7.65
CA PHE A 284 27.40 16.05 6.54
C PHE A 284 27.12 17.47 6.06
N GLU A 285 26.74 17.58 4.79
CA GLU A 285 26.35 18.85 4.19
C GLU A 285 24.83 19.00 4.13
N PHE A 286 24.38 20.24 4.19
CA PHE A 286 22.98 20.62 3.97
C PHE A 286 22.90 21.88 3.11
N ASN A 287 21.75 22.10 2.52
CA ASN A 287 21.49 23.27 1.68
C ASN A 287 21.45 24.55 2.49
N GLY A 288 22.23 25.55 2.08
CA GLY A 288 22.18 26.90 2.64
C GLY A 288 20.99 27.71 2.11
N GLY A 289 20.84 28.95 2.60
CA GLY A 289 19.69 29.80 2.31
C GLY A 289 19.50 30.18 0.83
N ARG A 290 20.57 30.15 0.04
CA ARG A 290 20.51 30.43 -1.41
C ARG A 290 20.04 29.20 -2.24
N SER A 291 19.96 28.03 -1.66
CA SER A 291 19.49 26.84 -2.34
C SER A 291 17.96 26.89 -2.57
N VAL A 292 17.48 26.10 -3.55
CA VAL A 292 16.04 25.94 -3.83
C VAL A 292 15.31 25.31 -2.64
N ASN A 293 16.00 24.44 -1.88
CA ASN A 293 15.46 23.75 -0.70
C ASN A 293 16.36 23.98 0.52
N PRO A 294 16.33 25.18 1.14
CA PRO A 294 17.19 25.49 2.29
C PRO A 294 16.97 24.51 3.45
N GLY A 295 18.03 24.19 4.16
CA GLY A 295 18.00 23.31 5.31
C GLY A 295 17.95 21.81 5.01
N VAL A 296 17.71 21.40 3.77
CA VAL A 296 17.66 19.97 3.42
C VAL A 296 19.06 19.36 3.47
N VAL A 297 19.24 18.31 4.27
CA VAL A 297 20.49 17.52 4.35
C VAL A 297 20.69 16.79 3.03
N LEU A 298 21.92 16.83 2.50
CA LEU A 298 22.25 16.25 1.20
C LEU A 298 22.30 14.73 1.28
N ALA A 299 21.62 14.09 0.36
CA ALA A 299 21.55 12.63 0.25
C ALA A 299 22.93 11.97 0.00
N ALA A 300 23.88 12.70 -0.59
CA ALA A 300 25.25 12.22 -0.82
C ALA A 300 26.13 12.25 0.45
N SER A 301 25.62 12.78 1.56
CA SER A 301 26.36 12.80 2.82
C SER A 301 26.61 11.40 3.33
N THR A 302 27.83 11.15 3.79
CA THR A 302 28.26 9.86 4.34
C THR A 302 28.04 9.78 5.84
N GLY A 303 28.04 8.58 6.40
CA GLY A 303 27.89 8.34 7.83
C GLY A 303 26.97 7.19 8.14
N LYS A 304 26.50 7.15 9.37
CA LYS A 304 25.61 6.10 9.88
C LYS A 304 24.18 6.23 9.37
N ILE A 305 23.73 7.47 9.09
CA ILE A 305 22.38 7.78 8.65
C ILE A 305 22.28 7.67 7.13
N ASN A 306 21.24 7.00 6.65
CA ASN A 306 20.91 6.98 5.23
C ASN A 306 19.98 8.15 4.87
N PHE A 307 20.54 9.30 4.54
CA PHE A 307 19.78 10.51 4.19
C PHE A 307 18.99 10.41 2.87
N VAL A 308 19.20 9.38 2.07
CA VAL A 308 18.31 9.07 0.91
C VAL A 308 16.97 8.54 1.41
N LYS A 309 17.01 7.64 2.39
CA LYS A 309 15.82 7.03 2.99
C LYS A 309 15.18 7.94 4.05
N GLU A 310 16.00 8.57 4.87
CA GLU A 310 15.64 9.38 6.03
C GLU A 310 16.00 10.83 5.75
N LYS A 311 15.26 11.48 4.83
CA LYS A 311 15.54 12.87 4.43
C LYS A 311 15.19 13.82 5.59
N VAL A 312 16.15 14.64 5.97
CA VAL A 312 16.04 15.60 7.06
C VAL A 312 16.03 17.02 6.50
N THR A 313 15.13 17.86 7.01
CA THR A 313 15.14 19.30 6.79
C THR A 313 15.45 20.00 8.11
N LEU A 314 16.45 20.87 8.12
CA LEU A 314 16.84 21.67 9.27
C LEU A 314 16.12 23.01 9.26
N GLY A 315 15.65 23.44 10.43
CA GLY A 315 15.25 24.81 10.72
C GLY A 315 16.38 25.55 11.40
N CYS A 316 16.39 26.87 11.33
CA CYS A 316 17.40 27.71 11.99
C CYS A 316 16.75 28.90 12.68
N MET A 317 17.19 29.19 13.91
CA MET A 317 16.67 30.31 14.69
C MET A 317 17.51 31.60 14.54
N ASN A 318 18.79 31.50 14.18
CA ASN A 318 19.71 32.65 14.11
C ASN A 318 20.46 32.73 12.78
N CYS A 319 19.87 32.30 11.67
CA CYS A 319 20.50 32.25 10.34
C CYS A 319 20.11 33.43 9.42
N SER A 320 19.64 34.54 9.95
CA SER A 320 19.21 35.70 9.14
C SER A 320 20.37 36.54 8.58
N ASP A 321 21.61 36.16 8.89
CA ASP A 321 22.79 36.87 8.39
C ASP A 321 23.14 36.49 6.96
N ASN A 322 23.93 37.37 6.31
CA ASN A 322 24.31 37.21 4.92
C ASN A 322 25.11 35.95 4.65
N LYS A 323 25.91 35.45 5.60
CA LYS A 323 26.74 34.25 5.37
C LYS A 323 25.86 33.00 5.08
N PHE A 324 24.89 32.72 5.95
CA PHE A 324 23.98 31.59 5.76
C PHE A 324 23.07 31.79 4.53
N MET A 325 22.47 32.97 4.40
CA MET A 325 21.52 33.28 3.33
C MET A 325 22.14 33.33 1.93
N THR A 326 23.45 33.59 1.80
CA THR A 326 24.14 33.65 0.51
C THR A 326 24.86 32.36 0.11
N THR A 327 24.97 31.40 1.04
CA THR A 327 25.66 30.15 0.80
C THR A 327 24.73 29.11 0.18
N ILE A 328 25.25 28.28 -0.74
CA ILE A 328 24.50 27.21 -1.40
C ILE A 328 24.52 25.93 -0.54
N LYS A 329 25.68 25.61 0.04
CA LYS A 329 25.89 24.43 0.88
C LYS A 329 26.73 24.79 2.11
N ILE A 330 26.44 24.16 3.23
CA ILE A 330 27.14 24.33 4.50
C ILE A 330 27.34 22.96 5.11
N SER A 331 28.52 22.70 5.70
CA SER A 331 28.73 21.50 6.49
C SER A 331 28.17 21.67 7.92
N ALA A 332 27.82 20.54 8.54
CA ALA A 332 27.33 20.57 9.91
C ALA A 332 28.41 21.07 10.88
N ASP A 333 29.67 20.68 10.69
CA ASP A 333 30.79 21.11 11.53
C ASP A 333 31.07 22.61 11.37
N GLU A 334 30.97 23.17 10.14
CA GLU A 334 31.06 24.61 9.92
C GLU A 334 29.93 25.36 10.64
N ALA A 335 28.69 24.90 10.48
CA ALA A 335 27.55 25.56 11.11
C ALA A 335 27.62 25.53 12.65
N LEU A 336 28.14 24.45 13.24
CA LEU A 336 28.38 24.34 14.67
C LEU A 336 29.50 25.30 15.15
N THR A 337 30.58 25.44 14.36
CA THR A 337 31.68 26.37 14.64
C THR A 337 31.20 27.84 14.59
N ASP A 338 30.27 28.11 13.71
CA ASP A 338 29.64 29.46 13.56
C ASP A 338 28.52 29.67 14.60
N GLU A 339 28.37 28.81 15.61
CA GLU A 339 27.36 28.87 16.67
C GLU A 339 25.91 28.99 16.15
N ARG A 340 25.59 28.32 15.02
CA ARG A 340 24.25 28.32 14.47
C ARG A 340 23.30 27.43 15.28
N ILE A 341 22.14 28.00 15.61
CA ILE A 341 21.08 27.30 16.34
C ILE A 341 20.20 26.60 15.30
N LEU A 342 20.64 25.42 14.85
CA LEU A 342 19.91 24.57 13.91
C LEU A 342 19.32 23.36 14.62
N PHE A 343 18.15 22.95 14.14
CA PHE A 343 17.42 21.80 14.67
C PHE A 343 16.70 21.06 13.54
N VAL A 344 16.39 19.81 13.74
CA VAL A 344 15.58 19.02 12.80
C VAL A 344 14.16 19.56 12.78
N LEU A 345 13.80 20.24 11.71
CA LEU A 345 12.48 20.81 11.50
C LEU A 345 11.49 19.72 11.12
N SER A 346 11.81 18.96 10.10
CA SER A 346 10.97 17.87 9.62
C SER A 346 11.80 16.68 9.15
N VAL A 347 11.17 15.52 9.17
CA VAL A 347 11.72 14.26 8.69
C VAL A 347 10.79 13.69 7.64
N GLN A 348 11.35 13.36 6.48
CA GLN A 348 10.69 12.58 5.43
C GLN A 348 11.29 11.18 5.41
N LEU A 349 10.44 10.17 5.60
CA LEU A 349 10.81 8.77 5.49
C LEU A 349 10.32 8.21 4.16
N ASN A 350 11.23 7.63 3.39
CA ASN A 350 10.94 6.93 2.13
C ASN A 350 10.84 5.41 2.42
N PRO A 351 9.87 4.70 1.82
CA PRO A 351 9.71 3.25 1.94
C PRO A 351 10.90 2.43 1.52
#